data_633de8d916b058233301c7313a516c6f
#
_entry.id   633de8d916b058233301c7313a516c6f
#
_cell.length_a   1.000
_cell.length_b   1.000
_cell.length_c   1.000
_cell.angle_alpha   90.00
_cell.angle_beta   90.00
_cell.angle_gamma   90.00
#
_symmetry.space_group_name_H-M   'P 1'
#
loop_
_entity.id
_entity.type
_entity.pdbx_description
1 polymer ?
#
loop_
_entity_poly.entity_id
_entity_poly.type
_entity_poly.pdbx_seq_one_letter_code
_entity_poly.pdbx_strand_id
1 'polypeptide(L)'
;GDKRSAKSALRSSLLSDSYFDKVIEQAADFYAPYASHWAVLATGNHESAWERHHESSPTQHLVRAMKDRAESNVGAGGYGGFIKFQMQLGNNRLAYTMKYQHGTGGSGAMMSFGVLDTRRMFSWLEGVDSIVISHLHTSNVVGVTRQFLNCHNGVYRVENRHCDLIRVGTTKDAWKDGSAGWEVEKGFGPSPMRQKWVRLFVQYEQYKNDSGIHGAPRIAWDVIDAQ
;
A
#
# COMPACT_ATOMS: atom_id res chain seq x y z
N GLY A 1 -12.59 14.66 13.82
CA GLY A 1 -12.04 15.53 12.81
C GLY A 1 -10.66 16.04 13.15
N ASP A 2 -9.79 16.12 12.15
CA ASP A 2 -8.56 16.88 12.22
C ASP A 2 -8.87 18.30 12.74
N LYS A 3 -8.02 18.88 13.60
CA LYS A 3 -8.16 20.29 14.01
C LYS A 3 -8.23 21.25 12.81
N ARG A 4 -7.75 20.84 11.64
CA ARG A 4 -7.89 21.57 10.37
C ARG A 4 -9.27 21.47 9.76
N SER A 5 -10.00 20.37 9.96
CA SER A 5 -11.39 20.23 9.50
C SER A 5 -12.38 20.98 10.40
N ALA A 6 -12.05 21.17 11.68
CA ALA A 6 -12.82 22.01 12.57
C ALA A 6 -12.75 23.50 12.19
N LYS A 7 -11.73 23.92 11.44
CA LYS A 7 -11.60 25.28 10.87
C LYS A 7 -12.21 25.40 9.46
N SER A 8 -12.40 24.29 8.75
CA SER A 8 -13.13 24.28 7.50
C SER A 8 -14.61 24.24 7.82
N ALA A 9 -15.38 25.10 7.21
CA ALA A 9 -16.79 25.41 7.29
C ALA A 9 -17.82 24.23 7.43
N LEU A 10 -17.49 23.16 8.12
CA LEU A 10 -18.45 22.19 8.61
C LEU A 10 -19.35 22.91 9.60
N ARG A 11 -20.57 23.25 9.16
CA ARG A 11 -21.57 23.86 10.00
C ARG A 11 -21.70 23.06 11.29
N SER A 12 -21.83 23.75 12.41
CA SER A 12 -22.00 23.15 13.75
C SER A 12 -23.11 22.08 13.81
N SER A 13 -24.09 22.15 12.90
CA SER A 13 -25.15 21.17 12.74
C SER A 13 -24.65 19.76 12.23
N LEU A 14 -23.45 19.66 11.66
CA LEU A 14 -22.85 18.41 11.25
C LEU A 14 -21.91 17.83 12.34
N LEU A 15 -21.57 18.62 13.34
CA LEU A 15 -20.78 18.22 14.50
C LEU A 15 -21.70 17.71 15.63
N SER A 16 -22.58 16.75 15.31
CA SER A 16 -23.29 16.01 16.35
C SER A 16 -22.30 15.12 17.10
N ASP A 17 -22.57 14.83 18.37
CA ASP A 17 -21.75 13.94 19.21
C ASP A 17 -21.50 12.56 18.56
N SER A 18 -22.33 12.19 17.59
CA SER A 18 -22.23 10.95 16.79
C SER A 18 -21.67 11.12 15.38
N TYR A 19 -21.07 12.28 15.04
CA TYR A 19 -20.59 12.51 13.66
C TYR A 19 -19.53 11.49 13.23
N PHE A 20 -18.59 11.19 14.11
CA PHE A 20 -17.55 10.20 13.84
C PHE A 20 -18.15 8.81 13.56
N ASP A 21 -19.08 8.37 14.39
CA ASP A 21 -19.74 7.08 14.22
C ASP A 21 -20.49 7.01 12.89
N LYS A 22 -21.21 8.07 12.54
CA LYS A 22 -21.90 8.15 11.23
C LYS A 22 -20.95 8.05 10.04
N VAL A 23 -19.77 8.66 10.11
CA VAL A 23 -18.76 8.57 9.06
C VAL A 23 -18.25 7.13 8.94
N ILE A 24 -17.96 6.47 10.06
CA ILE A 24 -17.54 5.06 10.08
C ILE A 24 -18.63 4.14 9.51
N GLU A 25 -19.89 4.33 9.94
CA GLU A 25 -21.02 3.55 9.47
C GLU A 25 -21.23 3.69 7.95
N GLN A 26 -21.24 4.95 7.45
CA GLN A 26 -21.37 5.21 6.01
C GLN A 26 -20.23 4.63 5.20
N ALA A 27 -18.98 4.72 5.70
CA ALA A 27 -17.84 4.12 5.05
C ALA A 27 -17.94 2.58 5.05
N ALA A 28 -18.38 1.99 6.17
CA ALA A 28 -18.57 0.55 6.26
C ALA A 28 -19.67 0.05 5.31
N ASP A 29 -20.79 0.76 5.21
CA ASP A 29 -21.87 0.45 4.25
C ASP A 29 -21.38 0.49 2.80
N PHE A 30 -20.55 1.49 2.47
CA PHE A 30 -19.96 1.63 1.14
C PHE A 30 -18.99 0.49 0.81
N TYR A 31 -18.15 0.07 1.76
CA TYR A 31 -17.12 -0.95 1.54
C TYR A 31 -17.60 -2.39 1.77
N ALA A 32 -18.70 -2.60 2.49
CA ALA A 32 -19.20 -3.94 2.81
C ALA A 32 -19.36 -4.87 1.59
N PRO A 33 -19.89 -4.43 0.43
CA PRO A 33 -20.01 -5.28 -0.75
C PRO A 33 -18.68 -5.83 -1.27
N TYR A 34 -17.57 -5.19 -0.92
CA TYR A 34 -16.22 -5.55 -1.36
C TYR A 34 -15.37 -6.13 -0.23
N ALA A 35 -15.92 -6.32 0.96
CA ALA A 35 -15.18 -6.65 2.18
C ALA A 35 -14.38 -7.94 2.08
N SER A 36 -14.88 -8.96 1.34
CA SER A 36 -14.16 -10.22 1.11
C SER A 36 -12.88 -10.08 0.28
N HIS A 37 -12.73 -8.98 -0.45
CA HIS A 37 -11.57 -8.70 -1.30
C HIS A 37 -10.50 -7.83 -0.61
N TRP A 38 -10.77 -7.38 0.61
CA TRP A 38 -9.83 -6.55 1.36
C TRP A 38 -8.87 -7.39 2.19
N ALA A 39 -7.57 -7.20 1.99
CA ALA A 39 -6.56 -7.84 2.83
C ALA A 39 -6.25 -6.98 4.07
N VAL A 40 -6.08 -5.67 3.89
CA VAL A 40 -5.73 -4.74 4.97
C VAL A 40 -6.25 -3.34 4.68
N LEU A 41 -6.70 -2.65 5.73
CA LEU A 41 -6.89 -1.21 5.78
C LEU A 41 -5.79 -0.61 6.65
N ALA A 42 -4.91 0.19 6.06
CA ALA A 42 -3.78 0.79 6.75
C ALA A 42 -4.13 2.17 7.31
N THR A 43 -3.47 2.53 8.40
CA THR A 43 -3.59 3.85 9.03
C THR A 43 -2.77 4.88 8.27
N GLY A 44 -3.35 6.02 7.92
CA GLY A 44 -2.66 7.18 7.36
C GLY A 44 -2.34 8.26 8.41
N ASN A 45 -1.80 9.37 7.95
CA ASN A 45 -1.45 10.50 8.82
C ASN A 45 -2.68 11.19 9.44
N HIS A 46 -3.83 11.14 8.80
CA HIS A 46 -5.08 11.68 9.33
C HIS A 46 -5.61 10.82 10.47
N GLU A 47 -5.68 9.51 10.28
CA GLU A 47 -6.11 8.54 11.28
C GLU A 47 -5.14 8.52 12.46
N SER A 48 -3.82 8.53 12.24
CA SER A 48 -2.83 8.56 13.31
C SER A 48 -2.86 9.89 14.11
N ALA A 49 -3.24 11.00 13.47
CA ALA A 49 -3.46 12.25 14.18
C ALA A 49 -4.71 12.18 15.06
N TRP A 50 -5.78 11.52 14.59
CA TRP A 50 -6.96 11.27 15.39
C TRP A 50 -6.64 10.40 16.61
N GLU A 51 -5.96 9.26 16.39
CA GLU A 51 -5.58 8.33 17.45
C GLU A 51 -4.83 9.01 18.60
N ARG A 52 -3.87 9.89 18.28
CA ARG A 52 -3.10 10.64 19.29
C ARG A 52 -3.96 11.60 20.14
N HIS A 53 -5.10 12.04 19.63
CA HIS A 53 -5.96 13.02 20.34
C HIS A 53 -7.16 12.39 21.03
N HIS A 54 -7.58 11.21 20.59
CA HIS A 54 -8.83 10.59 21.02
C HIS A 54 -8.68 9.18 21.57
N GLU A 55 -7.44 8.65 21.61
CA GLU A 55 -7.13 7.28 22.09
C GLU A 55 -8.00 6.20 21.41
N SER A 56 -8.41 6.47 20.18
CA SER A 56 -9.34 5.66 19.40
C SER A 56 -8.89 5.56 17.96
N SER A 57 -8.89 4.36 17.38
CA SER A 57 -8.43 4.12 15.99
C SER A 57 -9.57 4.07 14.99
N PRO A 58 -9.71 5.09 14.12
CA PRO A 58 -10.70 5.07 13.03
C PRO A 58 -10.57 3.83 12.14
N THR A 59 -9.34 3.40 11.85
CA THR A 59 -9.07 2.21 11.03
C THR A 59 -9.63 0.95 11.68
N GLN A 60 -9.42 0.76 13.00
CA GLN A 60 -9.96 -0.40 13.72
C GLN A 60 -11.49 -0.38 13.77
N HIS A 61 -12.09 0.78 14.02
CA HIS A 61 -13.54 0.94 14.02
C HIS A 61 -14.15 0.58 12.66
N LEU A 62 -13.55 1.09 11.57
CA LEU A 62 -14.02 0.77 10.22
C LEU A 62 -13.90 -0.72 9.90
N VAL A 63 -12.75 -1.33 10.20
CA VAL A 63 -12.53 -2.77 9.98
C VAL A 63 -13.56 -3.60 10.75
N ARG A 64 -13.82 -3.25 12.01
CA ARG A 64 -14.84 -3.92 12.82
C ARG A 64 -16.23 -3.78 12.18
N ALA A 65 -16.62 -2.56 11.84
CA ALA A 65 -17.91 -2.29 11.24
C ALA A 65 -18.11 -2.99 9.88
N MET A 66 -17.05 -3.17 9.09
CA MET A 66 -17.08 -3.95 7.85
C MET A 66 -17.29 -5.45 8.13
N LYS A 67 -16.60 -6.00 9.13
CA LYS A 67 -16.74 -7.41 9.53
C LYS A 67 -18.14 -7.72 10.09
N ASP A 68 -18.73 -6.77 10.78
CA ASP A 68 -20.11 -6.90 11.30
C ASP A 68 -21.16 -6.93 10.17
N ARG A 69 -20.84 -6.40 8.98
CA ARG A 69 -21.76 -6.32 7.82
C ARG A 69 -21.56 -7.43 6.81
N ALA A 70 -20.37 -7.97 6.68
CA ALA A 70 -20.04 -8.95 5.67
C ALA A 70 -18.92 -9.88 6.14
N GLU A 71 -18.91 -11.10 5.64
CA GLU A 71 -17.79 -12.02 5.84
C GLU A 71 -16.52 -11.44 5.23
N SER A 72 -15.53 -11.16 6.06
CA SER A 72 -14.30 -10.50 5.64
C SER A 72 -13.12 -10.86 6.55
N ASN A 73 -11.99 -11.10 5.91
CA ASN A 73 -10.70 -11.30 6.56
C ASN A 73 -9.85 -10.02 6.61
N VAL A 74 -10.43 -8.86 6.31
CA VAL A 74 -9.71 -7.59 6.32
C VAL A 74 -9.05 -7.34 7.67
N GLY A 75 -7.74 -7.01 7.64
CA GLY A 75 -6.98 -6.65 8.84
C GLY A 75 -6.92 -5.13 9.02
N ALA A 76 -6.94 -4.67 10.27
CA ALA A 76 -6.55 -3.30 10.59
C ALA A 76 -5.03 -3.22 10.62
N GLY A 77 -4.44 -2.49 9.67
CA GLY A 77 -3.02 -2.23 9.59
C GLY A 77 -2.62 -0.95 10.32
N GLY A 78 -1.35 -0.88 10.74
CA GLY A 78 -0.76 0.35 11.24
C GLY A 78 -0.31 1.29 10.11
N TYR A 79 0.52 2.26 10.45
CA TYR A 79 1.13 3.21 9.50
C TYR A 79 2.02 2.53 8.45
N GLY A 80 2.49 1.33 8.74
CA GLY A 80 3.19 0.43 7.84
C GLY A 80 3.21 -0.99 8.39
N GLY A 81 3.38 -1.96 7.49
CA GLY A 81 3.38 -3.38 7.83
C GLY A 81 3.82 -4.25 6.65
N PHE A 82 3.61 -5.54 6.79
CA PHE A 82 3.91 -6.53 5.78
C PHE A 82 2.65 -7.32 5.43
N ILE A 83 2.51 -7.65 4.16
CA ILE A 83 1.50 -8.59 3.67
C ILE A 83 2.25 -9.71 2.96
N LYS A 84 2.00 -10.94 3.35
CA LYS A 84 2.56 -12.11 2.70
C LYS A 84 1.47 -12.93 2.04
N PHE A 85 1.46 -12.93 0.72
CA PHE A 85 0.57 -13.77 -0.07
C PHE A 85 1.22 -15.15 -0.22
N GLN A 86 0.56 -16.17 0.27
CA GLN A 86 1.02 -17.55 0.18
C GLN A 86 0.13 -18.31 -0.80
N MET A 87 0.75 -19.00 -1.75
CA MET A 87 0.06 -19.76 -2.78
C MET A 87 0.57 -21.19 -2.78
N GLN A 88 -0.36 -22.14 -2.87
CA GLN A 88 -0.06 -23.56 -3.01
C GLN A 88 -0.18 -23.95 -4.48
N LEU A 89 0.86 -24.50 -5.06
CA LEU A 89 0.88 -25.04 -6.41
C LEU A 89 1.36 -26.49 -6.38
N GLY A 90 0.44 -27.44 -6.35
CA GLY A 90 0.78 -28.84 -6.10
C GLY A 90 1.51 -28.99 -4.76
N ASN A 91 2.71 -29.54 -4.78
CA ASN A 91 3.56 -29.69 -3.57
C ASN A 91 4.43 -28.44 -3.27
N ASN A 92 4.40 -27.43 -4.13
CA ASN A 92 5.20 -26.22 -3.94
C ASN A 92 4.42 -25.16 -3.17
N ARG A 93 5.09 -24.52 -2.20
CA ARG A 93 4.60 -23.34 -1.50
C ARG A 93 5.36 -22.12 -2.03
N LEU A 94 4.61 -21.22 -2.65
CA LEU A 94 5.14 -19.98 -3.21
C LEU A 94 4.68 -18.82 -2.36
N ALA A 95 5.47 -17.76 -2.27
CA ALA A 95 5.11 -16.59 -1.51
C ALA A 95 5.53 -15.32 -2.24
N TYR A 96 4.70 -14.28 -2.09
CA TYR A 96 5.01 -12.91 -2.47
C TYR A 96 4.87 -12.04 -1.23
N THR A 97 5.91 -11.28 -0.91
CA THR A 97 5.96 -10.45 0.31
C THR A 97 5.98 -8.99 -0.08
N MET A 98 4.98 -8.26 0.40
CA MET A 98 4.82 -6.83 0.19
C MET A 98 5.05 -6.09 1.50
N LYS A 99 5.92 -5.09 1.50
CA LYS A 99 5.98 -4.06 2.53
C LYS A 99 5.06 -2.91 2.12
N TYR A 100 4.13 -2.50 2.97
CA TYR A 100 3.39 -1.26 2.77
C TYR A 100 3.77 -0.22 3.82
N GLN A 101 3.68 1.03 3.46
CA GLN A 101 3.86 2.17 4.35
C GLN A 101 3.11 3.38 3.83
N HIS A 102 2.47 4.14 4.73
CA HIS A 102 1.78 5.36 4.33
C HIS A 102 2.76 6.38 3.72
N GLY A 103 3.97 6.43 4.23
CA GLY A 103 4.99 7.37 3.77
C GLY A 103 4.98 8.67 4.57
N THR A 104 5.93 9.53 4.23
CA THR A 104 6.09 10.85 4.83
C THR A 104 6.15 11.91 3.75
N GLY A 105 5.56 13.08 4.00
CA GLY A 105 5.68 14.23 3.13
C GLY A 105 6.96 15.02 3.43
N GLY A 106 7.52 15.68 2.42
CA GLY A 106 8.66 16.57 2.57
C GLY A 106 9.05 17.22 1.26
N SER A 107 9.72 18.37 1.30
CA SER A 107 10.13 19.13 0.11
C SER A 107 11.08 18.35 -0.82
N GLY A 108 11.95 17.51 -0.27
CA GLY A 108 12.85 16.66 -1.06
C GLY A 108 12.12 15.56 -1.82
N ALA A 109 10.99 15.07 -1.28
CA ALA A 109 10.16 14.08 -1.93
C ALA A 109 9.45 14.62 -3.18
N MET A 110 9.18 15.91 -3.24
CA MET A 110 8.57 16.57 -4.40
C MET A 110 9.51 16.64 -5.60
N MET A 111 10.76 17.04 -5.38
CA MET A 111 11.75 17.18 -6.46
C MET A 111 12.14 15.83 -7.09
N SER A 112 12.14 14.77 -6.30
CA SER A 112 12.47 13.41 -6.76
C SER A 112 11.25 12.54 -7.08
N PHE A 113 10.05 13.12 -7.08
CA PHE A 113 8.78 12.38 -7.16
C PHE A 113 8.69 11.24 -6.13
N GLY A 114 9.38 11.39 -4.99
CA GLY A 114 9.43 10.41 -3.92
C GLY A 114 10.33 9.19 -4.18
N VAL A 115 11.03 9.13 -5.31
CA VAL A 115 11.91 7.99 -5.65
C VAL A 115 13.04 7.83 -4.63
N LEU A 116 13.66 8.93 -4.19
CA LEU A 116 14.77 8.88 -3.24
C LEU A 116 14.33 8.32 -1.88
N ASP A 117 13.18 8.74 -1.37
CA ASP A 117 12.67 8.26 -0.08
C ASP A 117 12.35 6.77 -0.14
N THR A 118 11.77 6.34 -1.25
CA THR A 118 11.48 4.93 -1.48
C THR A 118 12.78 4.13 -1.57
N ARG A 119 13.79 4.61 -2.29
CA ARG A 119 15.11 3.94 -2.38
C ARG A 119 15.84 3.85 -1.05
N ARG A 120 15.69 4.79 -0.14
CA ARG A 120 16.26 4.73 1.21
C ARG A 120 15.77 3.51 2.00
N MET A 121 14.55 3.04 1.77
CA MET A 121 14.04 1.85 2.42
C MET A 121 14.84 0.60 2.07
N PHE A 122 15.46 0.53 0.89
CA PHE A 122 16.33 -0.57 0.51
C PHE A 122 17.62 -0.67 1.31
N SER A 123 18.03 0.39 1.98
CA SER A 123 19.27 0.34 2.78
C SER A 123 19.14 -0.52 4.04
N TRP A 124 17.91 -0.73 4.51
CA TRP A 124 17.63 -1.44 5.76
C TRP A 124 16.56 -2.54 5.65
N LEU A 125 15.87 -2.63 4.50
CA LEU A 125 14.78 -3.58 4.30
C LEU A 125 15.20 -4.70 3.34
N GLU A 126 15.04 -5.94 3.78
CA GLU A 126 15.32 -7.15 3.00
C GLU A 126 14.14 -8.11 3.01
N GLY A 127 14.15 -9.08 2.08
CA GLY A 127 13.18 -10.17 2.07
C GLY A 127 11.78 -9.78 1.60
N VAL A 128 11.66 -8.69 0.82
CA VAL A 128 10.39 -8.27 0.19
C VAL A 128 10.51 -8.23 -1.32
N ASP A 129 9.41 -8.55 -1.99
CA ASP A 129 9.27 -8.51 -3.44
C ASP A 129 8.79 -7.15 -3.93
N SER A 130 8.05 -6.42 -3.09
CA SER A 130 7.67 -5.05 -3.37
C SER A 130 7.57 -4.18 -2.12
N ILE A 131 7.74 -2.87 -2.32
CA ILE A 131 7.49 -1.85 -1.32
C ILE A 131 6.44 -0.89 -1.88
N VAL A 132 5.31 -0.77 -1.22
CA VAL A 132 4.19 0.11 -1.61
C VAL A 132 4.13 1.30 -0.67
N ILE A 133 4.22 2.50 -1.23
CA ILE A 133 4.17 3.76 -0.48
C ILE A 133 3.10 4.68 -1.08
N SER A 134 2.38 5.37 -0.21
CA SER A 134 1.36 6.35 -0.55
C SER A 134 1.73 7.78 -0.08
N HIS A 135 0.77 8.59 0.29
CA HIS A 135 0.86 9.92 0.91
C HIS A 135 1.23 11.07 -0.05
N LEU A 136 2.24 10.93 -0.88
CA LEU A 136 2.73 12.04 -1.73
C LEU A 136 1.92 12.27 -3.02
N HIS A 137 0.91 11.48 -3.26
CA HIS A 137 0.02 11.57 -4.44
C HIS A 137 0.75 11.46 -5.79
N THR A 138 2.03 11.07 -5.79
CA THR A 138 2.80 10.79 -7.01
C THR A 138 2.72 9.32 -7.36
N SER A 139 2.64 9.00 -8.65
CA SER A 139 2.56 7.61 -9.12
C SER A 139 3.81 7.25 -9.89
N ASN A 140 4.55 6.27 -9.42
CA ASN A 140 5.69 5.70 -10.14
C ASN A 140 5.98 4.26 -9.71
N VAL A 141 6.76 3.56 -10.51
CA VAL A 141 7.32 2.23 -10.20
C VAL A 141 8.79 2.24 -10.56
N VAL A 142 9.63 1.80 -9.64
CA VAL A 142 11.07 1.69 -9.83
C VAL A 142 11.53 0.29 -9.45
N GLY A 143 11.95 -0.50 -10.44
CA GLY A 143 12.54 -1.81 -10.23
C GLY A 143 13.98 -1.72 -9.73
N VAL A 144 14.31 -2.54 -8.73
CA VAL A 144 15.68 -2.70 -8.22
C VAL A 144 16.00 -4.18 -8.12
N THR A 145 17.21 -4.55 -8.58
CA THR A 145 17.70 -5.91 -8.45
C THR A 145 18.89 -5.93 -7.50
N ARG A 146 18.88 -6.87 -6.57
CA ARG A 146 19.98 -7.12 -5.62
C ARG A 146 20.57 -8.49 -5.85
N GLN A 147 21.87 -8.60 -5.66
CA GLN A 147 22.57 -9.89 -5.69
C GLN A 147 22.70 -10.46 -4.27
N PHE A 148 22.41 -11.73 -4.15
CA PHE A 148 22.56 -12.49 -2.92
C PHE A 148 23.48 -13.69 -3.20
N LEU A 149 24.42 -13.92 -2.30
CA LEU A 149 25.19 -15.15 -2.29
C LEU A 149 24.42 -16.16 -1.42
N ASN A 150 23.82 -17.15 -2.05
CA ASN A 150 23.12 -18.24 -1.37
C ASN A 150 24.01 -19.47 -1.31
N CYS A 151 23.92 -20.23 -0.20
CA CYS A 151 24.62 -21.49 -0.03
C CYS A 151 23.60 -22.59 0.26
N HIS A 152 23.56 -23.59 -0.61
CA HIS A 152 22.73 -24.78 -0.40
C HIS A 152 23.59 -26.03 -0.54
N ASN A 153 23.63 -26.87 0.49
CA ASN A 153 24.46 -28.09 0.55
C ASN A 153 25.94 -27.84 0.20
N GLY A 154 26.51 -26.74 0.69
CA GLY A 154 27.92 -26.39 0.43
C GLY A 154 28.19 -25.77 -0.94
N VAL A 155 27.19 -25.65 -1.80
CA VAL A 155 27.30 -25.01 -3.12
C VAL A 155 26.85 -23.56 -3.04
N TYR A 156 27.74 -22.65 -3.40
CA TYR A 156 27.46 -21.22 -3.45
C TYR A 156 26.92 -20.83 -4.82
N ARG A 157 25.83 -20.04 -4.80
CA ARG A 157 25.20 -19.49 -6.01
C ARG A 157 24.86 -18.03 -5.81
N VAL A 158 25.07 -17.22 -6.85
CA VAL A 158 24.60 -15.84 -6.89
C VAL A 158 23.17 -15.83 -7.40
N GLU A 159 22.25 -15.29 -6.60
CA GLU A 159 20.85 -15.10 -6.95
C GLU A 159 20.58 -13.61 -7.15
N ASN A 160 19.88 -13.28 -8.22
CA ASN A 160 19.36 -11.93 -8.44
C ASN A 160 17.91 -11.86 -7.93
N ARG A 161 17.66 -11.03 -6.93
CA ARG A 161 16.33 -10.81 -6.38
C ARG A 161 15.83 -9.45 -6.80
N HIS A 162 14.73 -9.45 -7.52
CA HIS A 162 14.04 -8.24 -7.93
C HIS A 162 13.11 -7.74 -6.83
N CYS A 163 12.97 -6.42 -6.75
CA CYS A 163 11.99 -5.78 -5.88
C CYS A 163 11.50 -4.50 -6.53
N ASP A 164 10.18 -4.32 -6.57
CA ASP A 164 9.58 -3.10 -7.08
C ASP A 164 9.25 -2.10 -5.96
N LEU A 165 9.70 -0.87 -6.19
CA LEU A 165 9.28 0.29 -5.42
C LEU A 165 8.07 0.88 -6.08
N ILE A 166 6.91 0.72 -5.47
CA ILE A 166 5.62 1.11 -6.01
C ILE A 166 5.12 2.32 -5.22
N ARG A 167 4.92 3.42 -5.90
CA ARG A 167 4.25 4.57 -5.32
C ARG A 167 2.88 4.70 -5.95
N VAL A 168 1.85 4.66 -5.12
CA VAL A 168 0.46 4.80 -5.56
C VAL A 168 0.08 6.28 -5.68
N GLY A 169 -0.70 6.58 -6.70
CA GLY A 169 -1.21 7.93 -6.95
C GLY A 169 -2.28 8.37 -5.97
N THR A 170 -2.94 9.45 -6.30
CA THR A 170 -4.07 9.98 -5.52
C THR A 170 -5.40 9.45 -6.05
N THR A 171 -6.41 9.40 -5.17
CA THR A 171 -7.82 9.24 -5.53
C THR A 171 -8.56 10.60 -5.55
N LYS A 172 -7.85 11.68 -5.20
CA LYS A 172 -8.41 13.02 -5.09
C LYS A 172 -8.07 13.83 -6.33
N ASP A 173 -9.08 14.36 -6.99
CA ASP A 173 -8.94 15.37 -8.03
C ASP A 173 -8.89 16.76 -7.36
N ALA A 174 -7.69 17.23 -7.07
CA ALA A 174 -7.48 18.53 -6.43
C ALA A 174 -7.55 19.71 -7.42
N TRP A 175 -7.49 19.41 -8.72
CA TRP A 175 -7.45 20.40 -9.79
C TRP A 175 -8.74 20.46 -10.63
N LYS A 176 -9.81 19.82 -10.16
CA LYS A 176 -11.12 19.93 -10.78
C LYS A 176 -11.56 21.40 -10.79
N ASP A 177 -12.24 21.83 -11.83
CA ASP A 177 -12.72 23.20 -12.04
C ASP A 177 -13.30 23.82 -10.77
N GLY A 178 -12.78 25.00 -10.39
CA GLY A 178 -13.20 25.73 -9.21
C GLY A 178 -12.79 25.12 -7.86
N SER A 179 -11.96 24.07 -7.87
CA SER A 179 -11.50 23.48 -6.63
C SER A 179 -10.35 24.28 -6.04
N ALA A 180 -10.51 24.70 -4.79
CA ALA A 180 -9.48 25.28 -3.94
C ALA A 180 -8.94 24.18 -3.01
N GLY A 181 -8.26 23.20 -3.57
CA GLY A 181 -7.65 22.13 -2.79
C GLY A 181 -6.35 22.60 -2.11
N TRP A 182 -5.97 21.92 -1.03
CA TRP A 182 -4.70 22.18 -0.35
C TRP A 182 -3.50 22.12 -1.30
N GLU A 183 -3.51 21.19 -2.23
CA GLU A 183 -2.46 21.01 -3.24
C GLU A 183 -2.32 22.25 -4.14
N VAL A 184 -3.46 22.83 -4.54
CA VAL A 184 -3.53 24.06 -5.34
C VAL A 184 -2.95 25.24 -4.54
N GLU A 185 -3.37 25.41 -3.30
CA GLU A 185 -2.88 26.46 -2.41
C GLU A 185 -1.38 26.38 -2.15
N LYS A 186 -0.81 25.16 -2.20
CA LYS A 186 0.62 24.91 -2.03
C LYS A 186 1.41 24.93 -3.33
N GLY A 187 0.77 25.15 -4.46
CA GLY A 187 1.41 25.22 -5.77
C GLY A 187 1.90 23.87 -6.28
N PHE A 188 1.31 22.75 -5.81
CA PHE A 188 1.58 21.45 -6.39
C PHE A 188 0.86 21.33 -7.74
N GLY A 189 1.56 20.76 -8.73
CA GLY A 189 0.93 20.44 -10.00
C GLY A 189 -0.13 19.35 -9.90
N PRO A 190 -0.98 19.21 -10.95
CA PRO A 190 -1.93 18.11 -10.99
C PRO A 190 -1.21 16.77 -10.96
N SER A 191 -1.74 15.85 -10.16
CA SER A 191 -1.23 14.49 -10.03
C SER A 191 -2.20 13.50 -10.67
N PRO A 192 -1.72 12.47 -11.39
CA PRO A 192 -2.60 11.49 -11.99
C PRO A 192 -3.35 10.70 -10.90
N MET A 193 -4.68 10.60 -11.06
CA MET A 193 -5.50 9.73 -10.23
C MET A 193 -5.30 8.28 -10.69
N ARG A 194 -4.21 7.67 -10.27
CA ARG A 194 -3.85 6.31 -10.68
C ARG A 194 -3.53 5.46 -9.47
N GLN A 195 -4.28 4.37 -9.35
CA GLN A 195 -3.97 3.28 -8.44
C GLN A 195 -3.07 2.26 -9.15
N LYS A 196 -2.61 1.25 -8.41
CA LYS A 196 -1.73 0.21 -8.96
C LYS A 196 -2.38 -1.15 -8.78
N TRP A 197 -2.33 -1.94 -9.83
CA TRP A 197 -2.55 -3.37 -9.78
C TRP A 197 -1.21 -4.09 -9.70
N VAL A 198 -1.07 -5.00 -8.76
CA VAL A 198 0.02 -5.97 -8.74
C VAL A 198 -0.56 -7.31 -9.14
N ARG A 199 -0.26 -7.74 -10.37
CA ARG A 199 -0.70 -9.02 -10.89
C ARG A 199 0.33 -10.08 -10.55
N LEU A 200 -0.06 -11.08 -9.78
CA LEU A 200 0.79 -12.21 -9.43
C LEU A 200 0.49 -13.39 -10.36
N PHE A 201 1.52 -14.04 -10.86
CA PHE A 201 1.39 -15.22 -11.71
C PHE A 201 2.54 -16.20 -11.48
N VAL A 202 2.32 -17.46 -11.86
CA VAL A 202 3.36 -18.48 -11.75
C VAL A 202 4.18 -18.48 -13.03
N GLN A 203 5.49 -18.42 -12.85
CA GLN A 203 6.49 -18.59 -13.91
C GLN A 203 7.38 -19.80 -13.59
N TYR A 204 7.74 -20.57 -14.60
CA TYR A 204 8.67 -21.67 -14.45
C TYR A 204 10.06 -21.22 -14.85
N GLU A 205 10.99 -21.27 -13.90
CA GLU A 205 12.39 -21.00 -14.16
C GLU A 205 13.09 -22.31 -14.52
N GLN A 206 13.64 -22.37 -15.74
CA GLN A 206 14.40 -23.54 -16.17
C GLN A 206 15.81 -23.49 -15.57
N TYR A 207 16.24 -24.58 -14.99
CA TYR A 207 17.59 -24.77 -14.55
C TYR A 207 18.11 -26.12 -15.02
N LYS A 208 19.42 -26.22 -15.34
CA LYS A 208 20.09 -27.42 -15.75
C LYS A 208 20.94 -27.96 -14.61
N ASN A 209 20.84 -29.24 -14.35
CA ASN A 209 21.73 -29.97 -13.46
C ASN A 209 22.21 -31.25 -14.17
N ASP A 210 22.97 -32.13 -13.46
CA ASP A 210 23.53 -33.38 -14.01
C ASP A 210 22.45 -34.38 -14.48
N SER A 211 21.23 -34.27 -13.98
CA SER A 211 20.10 -35.11 -14.38
C SER A 211 19.23 -34.50 -15.50
N GLY A 212 19.55 -33.30 -16.01
CA GLY A 212 18.88 -32.68 -17.14
C GLY A 212 18.37 -31.26 -16.88
N ILE A 213 17.39 -30.82 -17.70
CA ILE A 213 16.72 -29.54 -17.58
C ILE A 213 15.47 -29.73 -16.74
N HIS A 214 15.36 -28.96 -15.68
CA HIS A 214 14.24 -28.95 -14.73
C HIS A 214 13.57 -27.58 -14.71
N GLY A 215 12.28 -27.54 -14.34
CA GLY A 215 11.52 -26.31 -14.12
C GLY A 215 11.11 -26.19 -12.66
N ALA A 216 11.43 -25.08 -12.02
CA ALA A 216 10.91 -24.74 -10.70
C ALA A 216 9.89 -23.61 -10.82
N PRO A 217 8.70 -23.77 -10.22
CA PRO A 217 7.72 -22.69 -10.20
C PRO A 217 8.19 -21.58 -9.26
N ARG A 218 8.05 -20.33 -9.70
CA ARG A 218 8.23 -19.15 -8.87
C ARG A 218 7.08 -18.19 -9.08
N ILE A 219 6.87 -17.29 -8.14
CA ILE A 219 5.97 -16.15 -8.36
C ILE A 219 6.74 -15.10 -9.14
N ALA A 220 6.11 -14.67 -10.22
CA ALA A 220 6.44 -13.46 -10.93
C ALA A 220 5.28 -12.46 -10.78
N TRP A 221 5.55 -11.19 -11.04
CA TRP A 221 4.55 -10.15 -10.93
C TRP A 221 4.78 -9.02 -11.94
N ASP A 222 3.69 -8.35 -12.27
CA ASP A 222 3.68 -7.11 -13.03
C ASP A 222 2.99 -6.02 -12.21
N VAL A 223 3.48 -4.81 -12.34
CA VAL A 223 2.83 -3.63 -11.77
C VAL A 223 2.27 -2.78 -12.88
N ILE A 224 0.95 -2.62 -12.90
CA ILE A 224 0.23 -1.87 -13.92
C ILE A 224 -0.63 -0.77 -13.31
N ASP A 225 -0.90 0.29 -14.06
CA ASP A 225 -1.82 1.32 -13.63
C ASP A 225 -3.25 0.78 -13.67
N ALA A 226 -3.99 0.97 -12.56
CA ALA A 226 -5.43 0.79 -12.56
C ALA A 226 -6.08 1.98 -13.28
N GLN A 227 -6.89 1.69 -14.27
CA GLN A 227 -7.67 2.68 -15.02
C GLN A 227 -9.02 2.94 -14.36
#